data_246f73885dce933699e1c211b7002b2e
#
_entry.id   246f73885dce933699e1c211b7002b2e
#
_cell.length_a   1.000
_cell.length_b   1.000
_cell.length_c   1.000
_cell.angle_alpha   90.00
_cell.angle_beta   90.00
_cell.angle_gamma   90.00
#
_symmetry.space_group_name_H-M   'P 1'
#
loop_
_entity.id
_entity.type
_entity.pdbx_description
1 polymer ?
#
loop_
_entity_poly.entity_id
_entity_poly.type
_entity_poly.pdbx_seq_one_letter_code
_entity_poly.pdbx_strand_id
1 'polypeptide(L)'
;MLEPYDGKLPRTVLRREGGGNTADPADYAPLVERLHGQVIHISPASTQYINPMDINSNYSEEDNPLALKADFVLSLCELVVGGKEGLQPVEKTVIDRCVHVIYRKYFENPTPENMPLLEDLYNALLTQDEPEARHVAAALEIYVKGSLNIFNHHTNVDINNRIVCFDIKQLGKQLKKLGMLLPLHFSQPPTGWVWTSTMTAYS
;
A
#
# COMPACT_ATOMS: atom_id res chain seq x y z
N MET A 1 27.08 -14.27 32.78
CA MET A 1 25.96 -15.21 32.67
C MET A 1 24.80 -14.41 32.13
N LEU A 2 24.56 -14.47 30.81
CA LEU A 2 23.49 -13.72 30.15
C LEU A 2 22.24 -14.60 30.18
N GLU A 3 21.16 -14.09 30.78
CA GLU A 3 19.88 -14.80 30.81
C GLU A 3 19.29 -14.90 29.38
N PRO A 4 18.61 -15.99 29.05
CA PRO A 4 18.00 -16.15 27.73
C PRO A 4 16.84 -15.16 27.57
N TYR A 5 16.85 -14.41 26.50
CA TYR A 5 15.84 -13.46 26.08
C TYR A 5 14.49 -14.18 25.87
N ASP A 6 13.53 -13.89 26.74
CA ASP A 6 12.16 -14.41 26.71
C ASP A 6 11.35 -13.63 25.65
N GLY A 7 11.36 -14.11 24.43
CA GLY A 7 10.76 -13.70 23.16
C GLY A 7 9.54 -12.76 23.07
N LYS A 8 9.30 -11.90 24.06
CA LYS A 8 8.31 -10.83 24.02
C LYS A 8 9.02 -9.49 23.85
N LEU A 9 9.20 -9.07 22.61
CA LEU A 9 9.58 -7.69 22.32
C LEU A 9 8.53 -6.74 22.89
N PRO A 10 8.91 -5.77 23.74
CA PRO A 10 7.99 -4.75 24.19
C PRO A 10 7.53 -3.94 22.97
N ARG A 11 6.22 -3.74 22.84
CA ARG A 11 5.64 -2.72 21.98
C ARG A 11 6.14 -1.36 22.51
N THR A 12 7.29 -0.93 22.07
CA THR A 12 7.78 0.41 22.37
C THR A 12 7.05 1.37 21.42
N VAL A 13 5.84 1.75 21.83
CA VAL A 13 5.27 3.00 21.37
C VAL A 13 6.12 4.08 22.00
N LEU A 14 7.01 4.70 21.25
CA LEU A 14 7.73 5.89 21.67
C LEU A 14 6.72 7.04 21.79
N ARG A 15 6.06 7.12 22.95
CA ARG A 15 5.28 8.28 23.37
C ARG A 15 6.27 9.25 24.01
N ARG A 16 6.55 10.36 23.35
CA ARG A 16 7.17 11.50 23.98
C ARG A 16 6.14 12.14 24.90
N GLU A 17 6.33 12.05 26.21
CA GLU A 17 5.59 12.85 27.19
C GLU A 17 6.02 14.32 27.05
N GLY A 18 5.07 15.17 26.73
CA GLY A 18 5.24 16.63 26.75
C GLY A 18 4.69 17.33 25.52
N GLY A 19 3.44 17.84 25.64
CA GLY A 19 2.91 18.94 24.83
C GLY A 19 2.80 18.71 23.34
N GLY A 20 1.62 18.36 22.89
CA GLY A 20 1.01 18.65 21.58
C GLY A 20 1.92 18.76 20.36
N ASN A 21 2.74 17.76 20.05
CA ASN A 21 3.47 17.74 18.79
C ASN A 21 3.47 16.35 18.21
N THR A 22 2.80 16.21 17.10
CA THR A 22 2.94 15.07 16.20
C THR A 22 4.41 14.96 15.80
N ALA A 23 5.06 13.83 16.12
CA ALA A 23 6.45 13.62 15.74
C ALA A 23 6.58 13.71 14.22
N ASP A 24 7.49 14.57 13.74
CA ASP A 24 7.77 14.70 12.31
C ASP A 24 8.49 13.42 11.83
N PRO A 25 8.20 12.88 10.64
CA PRO A 25 9.00 11.82 10.02
C PRO A 25 10.49 12.14 9.99
N ALA A 26 10.88 13.42 9.88
CA ALA A 26 12.25 13.88 10.02
C ALA A 26 12.85 13.57 11.41
N ASP A 27 12.01 13.43 12.45
CA ASP A 27 12.47 13.06 13.80
C ASP A 27 12.87 11.57 13.90
N TYR A 28 12.31 10.71 13.01
CA TYR A 28 12.59 9.28 12.98
C TYR A 28 13.67 8.88 11.99
N ALA A 29 13.95 9.69 10.97
CA ALA A 29 14.95 9.36 9.96
C ALA A 29 16.31 8.99 10.57
N PRO A 30 16.87 9.75 11.54
CA PRO A 30 18.15 9.40 12.17
C PRO A 30 18.09 8.09 12.96
N LEU A 31 16.92 7.75 13.55
CA LEU A 31 16.75 6.49 14.27
C LEU A 31 16.67 5.31 13.29
N VAL A 32 15.92 5.48 12.21
CA VAL A 32 15.79 4.45 11.15
C VAL A 32 17.15 4.17 10.53
N GLU A 33 17.94 5.22 10.21
CA GLU A 33 19.30 5.08 9.67
C GLU A 33 20.23 4.33 10.64
N ARG A 34 20.20 4.69 11.95
CA ARG A 34 21.01 4.02 12.97
C ARG A 34 20.66 2.53 13.13
N LEU A 35 19.43 2.16 12.83
CA LEU A 35 18.94 0.78 12.84
C LEU A 35 19.14 0.09 11.49
N HIS A 36 19.88 0.72 10.56
CA HIS A 36 20.07 0.25 9.18
C HIS A 36 18.73 0.03 8.44
N GLY A 37 17.72 0.81 8.79
CA GLY A 37 16.43 0.85 8.11
C GLY A 37 16.45 1.76 6.88
N GLN A 38 15.32 1.82 6.20
CA GLN A 38 15.12 2.65 5.02
C GLN A 38 13.96 3.62 5.22
N VAL A 39 14.17 4.88 4.83
CA VAL A 39 13.10 5.89 4.72
C VAL A 39 12.71 6.02 3.26
N ILE A 40 11.43 5.82 2.96
CA ILE A 40 10.85 5.95 1.63
C ILE A 40 9.97 7.20 1.62
N HIS A 41 10.37 8.19 0.80
CA HIS A 41 9.63 9.45 0.68
C HIS A 41 8.61 9.35 -0.46
N ILE A 42 7.33 9.34 -0.12
CA ILE A 42 6.24 9.31 -1.09
C ILE A 42 5.65 10.70 -1.22
N SER A 43 5.88 11.35 -2.35
CA SER A 43 5.34 12.68 -2.66
C SER A 43 5.11 12.83 -4.16
N PRO A 44 4.28 13.78 -4.60
CA PRO A 44 4.07 14.02 -6.04
C PRO A 44 5.36 14.40 -6.80
N ALA A 45 6.38 14.91 -6.11
CA ALA A 45 7.68 15.27 -6.67
C ALA A 45 8.75 14.20 -6.45
N SER A 46 8.43 13.09 -5.77
CA SER A 46 9.37 12.00 -5.51
C SER A 46 9.64 11.19 -6.77
N THR A 47 10.85 10.67 -6.86
CA THR A 47 11.24 9.65 -7.85
C THR A 47 11.19 8.24 -7.25
N GLN A 48 10.73 8.11 -6.01
CA GLN A 48 10.53 6.84 -5.32
C GLN A 48 9.08 6.43 -5.48
N TYR A 49 8.86 5.25 -6.05
CA TYR A 49 7.54 4.72 -6.35
C TYR A 49 7.31 3.38 -5.67
N ILE A 50 6.07 3.17 -5.27
CA ILE A 50 5.57 1.90 -4.74
C ILE A 50 4.30 1.55 -5.49
N ASN A 51 4.30 0.38 -6.09
CA ASN A 51 3.15 -0.16 -6.79
C ASN A 51 2.18 -0.80 -5.78
N PRO A 52 0.97 -0.29 -5.60
CA PRO A 52 -0.02 -0.92 -4.72
C PRO A 52 -0.46 -2.29 -5.23
N MET A 53 -0.16 -2.61 -6.49
CA MET A 53 -0.50 -3.91 -7.08
C MET A 53 0.58 -4.97 -6.84
N ASP A 54 1.74 -4.66 -6.25
CA ASP A 54 2.77 -5.65 -5.98
C ASP A 54 2.26 -6.76 -5.05
N ILE A 55 2.59 -8.00 -5.39
CA ILE A 55 2.38 -9.15 -4.51
C ILE A 55 3.62 -9.32 -3.64
N ASN A 56 3.42 -9.34 -2.33
CA ASN A 56 4.49 -9.64 -1.39
C ASN A 56 4.90 -11.12 -1.56
N SER A 57 6.21 -11.39 -1.67
CA SER A 57 6.74 -12.74 -1.80
C SER A 57 6.73 -13.57 -0.49
N ASN A 58 6.28 -12.97 0.61
CA ASN A 58 6.33 -13.56 1.94
C ASN A 58 5.05 -14.30 2.35
N TYR A 59 4.23 -14.73 1.39
CA TYR A 59 3.06 -15.57 1.68
C TYR A 59 3.51 -16.99 2.06
N SER A 60 2.80 -17.60 3.03
CA SER A 60 2.99 -19.01 3.34
C SER A 60 2.46 -19.88 2.19
N GLU A 61 2.90 -21.13 2.11
CA GLU A 61 2.42 -22.09 1.10
C GLU A 61 0.90 -22.35 1.19
N GLU A 62 0.29 -22.05 2.34
CA GLU A 62 -1.16 -22.23 2.60
C GLU A 62 -1.98 -20.99 2.20
N ASP A 63 -1.33 -19.83 1.97
CA ASP A 63 -2.02 -18.60 1.61
C ASP A 63 -2.37 -18.60 0.10
N ASN A 64 -3.50 -17.97 -0.23
CA ASN A 64 -3.82 -17.64 -1.61
C ASN A 64 -3.44 -16.18 -1.90
N PRO A 65 -2.26 -15.92 -2.49
CA PRO A 65 -1.77 -14.56 -2.71
C PRO A 65 -2.72 -13.71 -3.55
N LEU A 66 -3.42 -14.34 -4.50
CA LEU A 66 -4.38 -13.63 -5.35
C LEU A 66 -5.62 -13.20 -4.58
N ALA A 67 -6.15 -14.06 -3.69
CA ALA A 67 -7.31 -13.71 -2.88
C ALA A 67 -7.01 -12.55 -1.92
N LEU A 68 -5.84 -12.60 -1.25
CA LEU A 68 -5.40 -11.51 -0.37
C LEU A 68 -5.17 -10.21 -1.14
N LYS A 69 -4.64 -10.31 -2.35
CA LYS A 69 -4.46 -9.16 -3.23
C LYS A 69 -5.81 -8.61 -3.71
N ALA A 70 -6.76 -9.46 -4.05
CA ALA A 70 -8.10 -9.03 -4.44
C ALA A 70 -8.80 -8.27 -3.32
N ASP A 71 -8.71 -8.75 -2.08
CA ASP A 71 -9.25 -8.05 -0.90
C ASP A 71 -8.59 -6.68 -0.67
N PHE A 72 -7.26 -6.61 -0.83
CA PHE A 72 -6.55 -5.34 -0.77
C PHE A 72 -7.01 -4.36 -1.87
N VAL A 73 -7.14 -4.83 -3.13
CA VAL A 73 -7.58 -3.99 -4.26
C VAL A 73 -9.02 -3.53 -4.06
N LEU A 74 -9.89 -4.39 -3.52
CA LEU A 74 -11.25 -3.99 -3.12
C LEU A 74 -11.22 -2.86 -2.09
N SER A 75 -10.38 -2.97 -1.05
CA SER A 75 -10.20 -1.94 -0.03
C SER A 75 -9.66 -0.63 -0.63
N LEU A 76 -8.71 -0.71 -1.57
CA LEU A 76 -8.18 0.43 -2.30
C LEU A 76 -9.29 1.12 -3.12
N CYS A 77 -10.06 0.35 -3.88
CA CYS A 77 -11.17 0.87 -4.66
C CYS A 77 -12.26 1.46 -3.76
N GLU A 78 -12.54 0.88 -2.61
CA GLU A 78 -13.49 1.42 -1.64
C GLU A 78 -13.08 2.80 -1.12
N LEU A 79 -11.78 3.03 -0.88
CA LEU A 79 -11.26 4.34 -0.49
C LEU A 79 -11.39 5.40 -1.61
N VAL A 80 -11.27 4.98 -2.87
CA VAL A 80 -11.26 5.87 -4.04
C VAL A 80 -12.65 6.14 -4.57
N VAL A 81 -13.49 5.10 -4.66
CA VAL A 81 -14.79 5.10 -5.33
C VAL A 81 -15.95 5.13 -4.34
N GLY A 82 -15.84 4.35 -3.27
CA GLY A 82 -16.96 3.97 -2.41
C GLY A 82 -17.64 5.12 -1.63
N GLY A 83 -16.99 6.28 -1.51
CA GLY A 83 -17.59 7.42 -0.79
C GLY A 83 -17.99 7.09 0.65
N LYS A 84 -19.21 7.46 1.04
CA LYS A 84 -19.76 7.17 2.39
C LYS A 84 -20.47 5.82 2.48
N GLU A 85 -20.92 5.29 1.36
CA GLU A 85 -21.75 4.07 1.30
C GLU A 85 -20.93 2.83 0.96
N GLY A 86 -19.64 2.99 0.64
CA GLY A 86 -18.77 1.90 0.19
C GLY A 86 -19.07 1.46 -1.24
N LEU A 87 -18.38 0.43 -1.69
CA LEU A 87 -18.61 -0.19 -3.00
C LEU A 87 -19.89 -1.01 -3.02
N GLN A 88 -20.66 -0.86 -4.08
CA GLN A 88 -21.85 -1.69 -4.32
C GLN A 88 -21.48 -3.15 -4.63
N PRO A 89 -22.34 -4.13 -4.37
CA PRO A 89 -22.02 -5.55 -4.61
C PRO A 89 -21.59 -5.88 -6.04
N VAL A 90 -22.19 -5.21 -7.04
CA VAL A 90 -21.83 -5.41 -8.45
C VAL A 90 -20.44 -4.84 -8.72
N GLU A 91 -20.10 -3.66 -8.18
CA GLU A 91 -18.78 -3.07 -8.31
C GLU A 91 -17.70 -4.00 -7.72
N LYS A 92 -17.95 -4.58 -6.53
CA LYS A 92 -17.03 -5.55 -5.89
C LYS A 92 -16.79 -6.76 -6.80
N THR A 93 -17.85 -7.32 -7.37
CA THR A 93 -17.77 -8.50 -8.26
C THR A 93 -16.97 -8.20 -9.53
N VAL A 94 -17.19 -7.02 -10.11
CA VAL A 94 -16.48 -6.63 -11.34
C VAL A 94 -15.01 -6.35 -11.07
N ILE A 95 -14.68 -5.67 -9.96
CA ILE A 95 -13.30 -5.43 -9.54
C ILE A 95 -12.57 -6.75 -9.32
N ASP A 96 -13.15 -7.68 -8.54
CA ASP A 96 -12.58 -8.99 -8.27
C ASP A 96 -12.28 -9.77 -9.56
N ARG A 97 -13.23 -9.82 -10.49
CA ARG A 97 -13.07 -10.42 -11.80
C ARG A 97 -11.89 -9.83 -12.57
N CYS A 98 -11.80 -8.49 -12.60
CA CYS A 98 -10.71 -7.79 -13.27
C CYS A 98 -9.35 -8.09 -12.63
N VAL A 99 -9.28 -8.15 -11.30
CA VAL A 99 -8.06 -8.53 -10.57
C VAL A 99 -7.58 -9.91 -11.02
N HIS A 100 -8.46 -10.90 -11.09
CA HIS A 100 -8.09 -12.23 -11.56
C HIS A 100 -7.57 -12.25 -13.01
N VAL A 101 -8.08 -11.37 -13.86
CA VAL A 101 -7.64 -11.26 -15.26
C VAL A 101 -6.24 -10.65 -15.36
N ILE A 102 -6.00 -9.52 -14.68
CA ILE A 102 -4.73 -8.79 -14.83
C ILE A 102 -3.54 -9.52 -14.21
N TYR A 103 -3.75 -10.32 -13.16
CA TYR A 103 -2.69 -11.10 -12.53
C TYR A 103 -2.32 -12.40 -13.26
N ARG A 104 -3.10 -12.84 -14.25
CA ARG A 104 -2.84 -14.08 -14.98
C ARG A 104 -1.44 -14.13 -15.56
N LYS A 105 -1.02 -13.07 -16.24
CA LYS A 105 0.31 -12.97 -16.85
C LYS A 105 1.42 -13.07 -15.83
N TYR A 106 1.26 -12.45 -14.65
CA TYR A 106 2.23 -12.52 -13.58
C TYR A 106 2.36 -13.95 -13.02
N PHE A 107 1.24 -14.65 -12.78
CA PHE A 107 1.29 -16.02 -12.28
C PHE A 107 1.81 -17.04 -13.30
N GLU A 108 1.65 -16.77 -14.59
CA GLU A 108 2.26 -17.58 -15.66
C GLU A 108 3.78 -17.39 -15.74
N ASN A 109 4.25 -16.16 -15.51
CA ASN A 109 5.68 -15.81 -15.53
C ASN A 109 5.94 -14.69 -14.48
N PRO A 110 6.32 -15.05 -13.25
CA PRO A 110 6.45 -14.10 -12.13
C PRO A 110 7.73 -13.27 -12.25
N THR A 111 7.67 -12.23 -13.06
CA THR A 111 8.73 -11.22 -13.19
C THR A 111 8.20 -9.84 -12.82
N PRO A 112 9.07 -8.91 -12.37
CA PRO A 112 8.67 -7.55 -12.03
C PRO A 112 7.95 -6.82 -13.18
N GLU A 113 8.32 -7.10 -14.42
CA GLU A 113 7.74 -6.48 -15.62
C GLU A 113 6.32 -6.97 -15.90
N ASN A 114 5.96 -8.17 -15.39
CA ASN A 114 4.63 -8.74 -15.53
C ASN A 114 3.71 -8.38 -14.36
N MET A 115 4.25 -7.69 -13.33
CA MET A 115 3.44 -7.21 -12.22
C MET A 115 2.48 -6.14 -12.73
N PRO A 116 1.16 -6.29 -12.53
CA PRO A 116 0.20 -5.31 -13.01
C PRO A 116 0.36 -3.96 -12.31
N LEU A 117 -0.07 -2.90 -12.98
CA LEU A 117 -0.22 -1.55 -12.46
C LEU A 117 -1.69 -1.20 -12.26
N LEU A 118 -1.97 -0.07 -11.62
CA LEU A 118 -3.35 0.46 -11.55
C LEU A 118 -3.95 0.70 -12.94
N GLU A 119 -3.12 1.02 -13.93
CA GLU A 119 -3.56 1.17 -15.32
C GLU A 119 -4.10 -0.13 -15.92
N ASP A 120 -3.54 -1.29 -15.57
CA ASP A 120 -4.04 -2.58 -16.03
C ASP A 120 -5.45 -2.85 -15.48
N LEU A 121 -5.67 -2.53 -14.19
CA LEU A 121 -7.01 -2.61 -13.60
C LEU A 121 -8.00 -1.66 -14.28
N TYR A 122 -7.58 -0.40 -14.49
CA TYR A 122 -8.38 0.60 -15.18
C TYR A 122 -8.79 0.11 -16.59
N ASN A 123 -7.84 -0.39 -17.36
CA ASN A 123 -8.09 -0.88 -18.70
C ASN A 123 -8.98 -2.14 -18.69
N ALA A 124 -8.78 -3.07 -17.76
CA ALA A 124 -9.62 -4.23 -17.60
C ALA A 124 -11.07 -3.86 -17.26
N LEU A 125 -11.29 -2.88 -16.41
CA LEU A 125 -12.62 -2.36 -16.07
C LEU A 125 -13.32 -1.73 -17.29
N LEU A 126 -12.58 -1.02 -18.15
CA LEU A 126 -13.14 -0.44 -19.36
C LEU A 126 -13.61 -1.48 -20.40
N THR A 127 -13.10 -2.72 -20.33
CA THR A 127 -13.52 -3.82 -21.21
C THR A 127 -14.77 -4.54 -20.74
N GLN A 128 -15.27 -4.25 -19.54
CA GLN A 128 -16.49 -4.86 -19.01
C GLN A 128 -17.73 -4.17 -19.58
N ASP A 129 -18.81 -4.92 -19.71
CA ASP A 129 -20.09 -4.40 -20.24
C ASP A 129 -20.90 -3.65 -19.19
N GLU A 130 -20.70 -3.97 -17.91
CA GLU A 130 -21.47 -3.42 -16.80
C GLU A 130 -21.18 -1.91 -16.61
N PRO A 131 -22.22 -1.08 -16.45
CA PRO A 131 -22.08 0.35 -16.21
C PRO A 131 -21.32 0.66 -14.91
N GLU A 132 -21.42 -0.23 -13.91
CA GLU A 132 -20.70 -0.13 -12.64
C GLU A 132 -19.18 -0.21 -12.84
N ALA A 133 -18.72 -1.02 -13.78
CA ALA A 133 -17.30 -1.09 -14.15
C ALA A 133 -16.79 0.26 -14.68
N ARG A 134 -17.58 0.90 -15.53
CA ARG A 134 -17.25 2.23 -16.07
C ARG A 134 -17.25 3.30 -14.98
N HIS A 135 -18.15 3.19 -14.02
CA HIS A 135 -18.18 4.09 -12.85
C HIS A 135 -16.88 3.96 -12.04
N VAL A 136 -16.47 2.75 -11.72
CA VAL A 136 -15.21 2.49 -11.01
C VAL A 136 -14.00 2.97 -11.82
N ALA A 137 -13.95 2.67 -13.12
CA ALA A 137 -12.88 3.13 -14.01
C ALA A 137 -12.79 4.66 -14.03
N ALA A 138 -13.91 5.37 -14.18
CA ALA A 138 -13.95 6.83 -14.19
C ALA A 138 -13.40 7.43 -12.88
N ALA A 139 -13.67 6.81 -11.74
CA ALA A 139 -13.14 7.27 -10.45
C ALA A 139 -11.64 6.96 -10.29
N LEU A 140 -11.14 5.87 -10.90
CA LEU A 140 -9.72 5.53 -10.91
C LEU A 140 -8.89 6.38 -11.87
N GLU A 141 -9.50 7.00 -12.88
CA GLU A 141 -8.79 7.71 -13.96
C GLU A 141 -7.81 8.77 -13.44
N ILE A 142 -8.19 9.52 -12.40
CA ILE A 142 -7.34 10.54 -11.81
C ILE A 142 -6.05 9.96 -11.19
N TYR A 143 -6.08 8.69 -10.74
CA TYR A 143 -4.94 7.99 -10.15
C TYR A 143 -4.10 7.25 -11.18
N VAL A 144 -4.60 7.09 -12.40
CA VAL A 144 -3.91 6.40 -13.51
C VAL A 144 -3.35 7.40 -14.51
N LYS A 145 -4.22 8.26 -15.06
CA LYS A 145 -3.90 9.23 -16.13
C LYS A 145 -3.85 10.67 -15.65
N GLY A 146 -4.40 10.93 -14.47
CA GLY A 146 -4.52 12.27 -13.92
C GLY A 146 -3.34 12.68 -13.04
N SER A 147 -3.52 13.77 -12.31
CA SER A 147 -2.51 14.40 -11.46
C SER A 147 -2.13 13.62 -10.20
N LEU A 148 -2.84 12.53 -9.90
CA LEU A 148 -2.62 11.72 -8.71
C LEU A 148 -1.98 10.35 -9.03
N ASN A 149 -1.28 10.23 -10.15
CA ASN A 149 -0.77 8.96 -10.70
C ASN A 149 0.50 8.43 -10.03
N ILE A 150 0.90 8.97 -8.89
CA ILE A 150 2.13 8.56 -8.17
C ILE A 150 2.18 7.07 -7.83
N PHE A 151 1.02 6.41 -7.71
CA PHE A 151 0.90 4.99 -7.43
C PHE A 151 0.72 4.13 -8.70
N ASN A 152 0.83 4.71 -9.88
CA ASN A 152 0.74 4.01 -11.17
C ASN A 152 2.13 3.83 -11.80
N HIS A 153 3.09 3.36 -11.00
CA HIS A 153 4.47 3.09 -11.41
C HIS A 153 4.95 1.79 -10.77
N HIS A 154 5.85 1.08 -11.44
CA HIS A 154 6.52 -0.07 -10.82
C HIS A 154 7.34 0.38 -9.60
N THR A 155 7.37 -0.46 -8.58
CA THR A 155 8.19 -0.23 -7.39
C THR A 155 9.65 -0.17 -7.77
N ASN A 156 10.31 0.91 -7.36
CA ASN A 156 11.73 1.16 -7.62
C ASN A 156 12.54 1.37 -6.34
N VAL A 157 11.97 1.03 -5.20
CA VAL A 157 12.60 1.10 -3.88
C VAL A 157 12.67 -0.29 -3.26
N ASP A 158 13.66 -0.53 -2.41
CA ASP A 158 13.74 -1.79 -1.67
C ASP A 158 12.77 -1.77 -0.48
N ILE A 159 11.72 -2.56 -0.55
CA ILE A 159 10.73 -2.71 0.52
C ILE A 159 11.01 -3.93 1.41
N ASN A 160 12.07 -4.70 1.14
CA ASN A 160 12.41 -5.91 1.89
C ASN A 160 13.31 -5.62 3.11
N ASN A 161 13.61 -4.35 3.37
CA ASN A 161 14.38 -3.98 4.55
C ASN A 161 13.61 -4.32 5.84
N ARG A 162 14.32 -4.78 6.86
CA ARG A 162 13.73 -5.12 8.17
C ARG A 162 12.98 -3.95 8.83
N ILE A 163 13.42 -2.71 8.56
CA ILE A 163 12.80 -1.49 9.06
C ILE A 163 12.57 -0.55 7.89
N VAL A 164 11.31 -0.33 7.56
CA VAL A 164 10.90 0.61 6.52
C VAL A 164 10.01 1.68 7.14
N CYS A 165 10.35 2.93 6.90
CA CYS A 165 9.55 4.10 7.29
C CYS A 165 9.01 4.78 6.04
N PHE A 166 7.70 4.89 5.92
CA PHE A 166 7.06 5.63 4.83
C PHE A 166 6.79 7.07 5.26
N ASP A 167 7.49 8.00 4.62
CA ASP A 167 7.20 9.43 4.78
C ASP A 167 6.15 9.85 3.73
N ILE A 168 4.92 10.03 4.22
CA ILE A 168 3.75 10.44 3.43
C ILE A 168 3.30 11.87 3.76
N LYS A 169 4.14 12.65 4.43
CA LYS A 169 3.82 14.01 4.91
C LYS A 169 3.39 14.94 3.78
N GLN A 170 4.08 14.83 2.64
CA GLN A 170 3.83 15.70 1.47
C GLN A 170 2.69 15.21 0.57
N LEU A 171 2.04 14.08 0.90
CA LEU A 171 0.86 13.64 0.18
C LEU A 171 -0.33 14.54 0.50
N GLY A 172 -1.00 15.00 -0.53
CA GLY A 172 -2.28 15.70 -0.41
C GLY A 172 -3.35 14.79 0.18
N LYS A 173 -4.44 15.39 0.69
CA LYS A 173 -5.52 14.72 1.42
C LYS A 173 -6.03 13.44 0.71
N GLN A 174 -6.14 13.46 -0.61
CA GLN A 174 -6.64 12.32 -1.40
C GLN A 174 -5.64 11.16 -1.43
N LEU A 175 -4.37 11.45 -1.74
CA LEU A 175 -3.31 10.45 -1.82
C LEU A 175 -2.90 9.91 -0.44
N LYS A 176 -3.08 10.71 0.62
CA LYS A 176 -2.69 10.32 1.98
C LYS A 176 -3.45 9.08 2.46
N LYS A 177 -4.72 8.94 2.08
CA LYS A 177 -5.51 7.74 2.42
C LYS A 177 -4.91 6.49 1.78
N LEU A 178 -4.54 6.55 0.50
CA LEU A 178 -3.87 5.46 -0.20
C LEU A 178 -2.48 5.19 0.39
N GLY A 179 -1.70 6.24 0.67
CA GLY A 179 -0.40 6.13 1.32
C GLY A 179 -0.45 5.46 2.69
N MET A 180 -1.54 5.59 3.44
CA MET A 180 -1.74 4.89 4.71
C MET A 180 -2.17 3.42 4.54
N LEU A 181 -2.79 3.08 3.41
CA LEU A 181 -3.19 1.69 3.10
C LEU A 181 -2.00 0.82 2.71
N LEU A 182 -1.00 1.40 2.01
CA LEU A 182 0.18 0.66 1.54
C LEU A 182 0.95 -0.06 2.65
N PRO A 183 1.32 0.59 3.78
CA PRO A 183 2.01 -0.09 4.86
C PRO A 183 1.27 -1.31 5.37
N LEU A 184 -0.06 -1.27 5.44
CA LEU A 184 -0.88 -2.40 5.89
C LEU A 184 -0.77 -3.60 4.94
N HIS A 185 -0.66 -3.33 3.64
CA HIS A 185 -0.53 -4.36 2.62
C HIS A 185 0.85 -5.05 2.66
N PHE A 186 1.92 -4.26 2.83
CA PHE A 186 3.29 -4.79 2.90
C PHE A 186 3.66 -5.34 4.29
N SER A 187 2.76 -5.19 5.30
CA SER A 187 3.01 -5.56 6.70
C SER A 187 2.64 -6.99 7.08
N GLN A 188 2.33 -7.84 6.14
CA GLN A 188 2.19 -9.27 6.45
C GLN A 188 3.59 -9.84 6.76
N PRO A 189 3.91 -10.06 8.05
CA PRO A 189 5.28 -10.31 8.44
C PRO A 189 5.65 -11.80 8.36
N PRO A 190 6.86 -12.10 7.94
CA PRO A 190 7.59 -13.10 8.68
C PRO A 190 8.06 -12.42 9.97
N THR A 191 7.52 -12.86 11.10
CA THR A 191 7.99 -12.60 12.47
C THR A 191 9.05 -11.49 12.64
N GLY A 192 8.63 -10.29 13.06
CA GLY A 192 9.55 -9.33 13.62
C GLY A 192 9.55 -7.89 13.08
N TRP A 193 8.56 -7.44 12.30
CA TRP A 193 8.50 -6.08 11.76
C TRP A 193 7.96 -5.08 12.79
N VAL A 194 8.67 -3.96 12.94
CA VAL A 194 8.19 -2.80 13.70
C VAL A 194 7.72 -1.74 12.71
N TRP A 195 6.43 -1.42 12.74
CA TRP A 195 5.85 -0.34 11.97
C TRP A 195 5.85 0.95 12.78
N THR A 196 6.35 2.03 12.19
CA THR A 196 6.09 3.37 12.67
C THR A 196 5.29 4.12 11.62
N SER A 197 3.98 4.18 11.78
CA SER A 197 3.12 5.07 11.02
C SER A 197 2.94 6.35 11.81
N THR A 198 3.48 7.47 11.34
CA THR A 198 3.23 8.77 11.94
C THR A 198 1.92 9.32 11.40
N MET A 199 0.82 9.03 12.08
CA MET A 199 -0.45 9.70 11.84
C MET A 199 -0.39 11.13 12.38
N THR A 200 -0.36 12.12 11.49
CA THR A 200 -0.71 13.49 11.86
C THR A 200 -2.23 13.62 11.75
N ALA A 201 -2.93 13.46 12.87
CA ALA A 201 -4.34 13.83 12.93
C ALA A 201 -4.42 15.37 12.96
N TYR A 202 -4.99 15.97 11.91
CA TYR A 202 -5.49 17.33 11.97
C TYR A 202 -6.96 17.26 12.37
N SER A 203 -7.28 17.88 13.51
CA SER A 203 -8.64 18.29 13.91
C SER A 203 -9.13 19.43 13.02
#